data_e864621207ceca6d0c8962ca9bc9d569
#
_entry.id   e864621207ceca6d0c8962ca9bc9d569
#
_cell.length_a   1.000
_cell.length_b   1.000
_cell.length_c   1.000
_cell.angle_alpha   90.00
_cell.angle_beta   90.00
_cell.angle_gamma   90.00
#
_symmetry.space_group_name_H-M   'P 1'
#
loop_
_entity.id
_entity.type
_entity.pdbx_description
1 polymer ?
#
loop_
_entity_poly.entity_id
_entity_poly.type
_entity_poly.pdbx_seq_one_letter_code
_entity_poly.pdbx_strand_id
1 'polypeptide(L)'
;MNVIVIGGGASGLMAAITAAKGGHSVTLLERQARVGRKLLSTGNGRCNLTNLNMGLPYYHGQDASFIRPAFEALSLDATLDFFHGLGLLTTAEDNGRVYPYSDQAGSVVDVLRFAADAAGVTTRAGFEVTGLKKTKQGFTVLSAEETLPADRVIVCCGGMAGGKLGGTRSGYELLQSLGHSVTKLYPALVQIKTDNTFVKALKGVRANADLRLCRNRDAVAASRGEVQFTDFGVSGPAVFELSRAAATEKGPLTLHIDLLPQLSTPEIEELLRRRLSSMPELTTENLLAGVLHNRLGRTVLRYAGYGLTDPVASLSPADLRKIAGAAKDFALPVVSVLGFDGAQVTAGGIRTAEFDPKTLQSRLVPGLYAAGEVLDIDGDCGGYNLQWAWSSGYLAGLLKSGT
;
A
#
# COMPACT_ATOMS: atom_id res chain seq x y z
N MET A 1 14.91 30.46 -9.39
CA MET A 1 14.72 29.59 -10.56
C MET A 1 13.24 29.36 -10.74
N ASN A 2 12.81 29.13 -11.98
CA ASN A 2 11.45 28.67 -12.28
C ASN A 2 11.41 27.13 -12.19
N VAL A 3 10.60 26.61 -11.29
CA VAL A 3 10.49 25.16 -10.98
C VAL A 3 9.08 24.70 -11.29
N ILE A 4 8.97 23.63 -12.07
CA ILE A 4 7.68 22.97 -12.29
C ILE A 4 7.67 21.63 -11.56
N VAL A 5 6.65 21.41 -10.72
CA VAL A 5 6.35 20.15 -10.07
C VAL A 5 5.15 19.52 -10.79
N ILE A 6 5.32 18.29 -11.30
CA ILE A 6 4.28 17.56 -12.03
C ILE A 6 3.67 16.49 -11.13
N GLY A 7 2.40 16.68 -10.77
CA GLY A 7 1.62 15.83 -9.86
C GLY A 7 1.42 16.45 -8.49
N GLY A 8 0.16 16.77 -8.15
CA GLY A 8 -0.26 17.38 -6.89
C GLY A 8 -0.63 16.36 -5.80
N GLY A 9 0.06 15.21 -5.75
CA GLY A 9 -0.05 14.22 -4.69
C GLY A 9 0.80 14.56 -3.46
N ALA A 10 0.98 13.57 -2.58
CA ALA A 10 1.76 13.70 -1.34
C ALA A 10 3.18 14.23 -1.60
N SER A 11 3.95 13.55 -2.44
CA SER A 11 5.32 13.94 -2.76
C SER A 11 5.41 15.28 -3.49
N GLY A 12 4.44 15.56 -4.39
CA GLY A 12 4.46 16.81 -5.15
C GLY A 12 4.12 18.03 -4.30
N LEU A 13 3.16 17.95 -3.40
CA LEU A 13 2.86 19.02 -2.46
C LEU A 13 4.05 19.31 -1.55
N MET A 14 4.69 18.26 -1.01
CA MET A 14 5.89 18.41 -0.19
C MET A 14 7.04 19.05 -0.98
N ALA A 15 7.29 18.57 -2.21
CA ALA A 15 8.34 19.11 -3.07
C ALA A 15 8.10 20.58 -3.44
N ALA A 16 6.86 20.94 -3.77
CA ALA A 16 6.50 22.30 -4.13
C ALA A 16 6.67 23.27 -2.94
N ILE A 17 6.19 22.89 -1.75
CA ILE A 17 6.35 23.69 -0.53
C ILE A 17 7.83 23.88 -0.22
N THR A 18 8.62 22.80 -0.29
CA THR A 18 10.06 22.85 0.02
C THR A 18 10.81 23.73 -0.96
N ALA A 19 10.57 23.59 -2.26
CA ALA A 19 11.22 24.41 -3.29
C ALA A 19 10.84 25.89 -3.16
N ALA A 20 9.56 26.20 -2.89
CA ALA A 20 9.11 27.58 -2.70
C ALA A 20 9.73 28.22 -1.44
N LYS A 21 9.80 27.50 -0.33
CA LYS A 21 10.53 27.93 0.88
C LYS A 21 12.03 28.12 0.64
N GLY A 22 12.60 27.41 -0.35
CA GLY A 22 13.97 27.63 -0.84
C GLY A 22 14.16 28.87 -1.73
N GLY A 23 13.13 29.72 -1.88
CA GLY A 23 13.20 30.97 -2.64
C GLY A 23 13.02 30.80 -4.16
N HIS A 24 12.40 29.71 -4.61
CA HIS A 24 12.14 29.47 -6.02
C HIS A 24 10.71 29.84 -6.41
N SER A 25 10.51 30.23 -7.67
CA SER A 25 9.18 30.40 -8.26
C SER A 25 8.66 29.01 -8.65
N VAL A 26 7.60 28.54 -8.00
CA VAL A 26 7.12 27.16 -8.15
C VAL A 26 5.72 27.14 -8.75
N THR A 27 5.56 26.34 -9.81
CA THR A 27 4.26 25.98 -10.36
C THR A 27 4.01 24.49 -10.15
N LEU A 28 2.94 24.14 -9.44
CA LEU A 28 2.47 22.79 -9.23
C LEU A 28 1.37 22.45 -10.23
N LEU A 29 1.60 21.46 -11.07
CA LEU A 29 0.66 21.01 -12.11
C LEU A 29 -0.02 19.70 -11.67
N GLU A 30 -1.34 19.70 -11.64
CA GLU A 30 -2.15 18.52 -11.27
C GLU A 30 -3.23 18.27 -12.34
N ARG A 31 -3.30 17.08 -12.92
CA ARG A 31 -4.30 16.76 -13.95
C ARG A 31 -5.73 16.62 -13.43
N GLN A 32 -5.90 16.24 -12.15
CA GLN A 32 -7.21 16.16 -11.52
C GLN A 32 -7.74 17.58 -11.19
N ALA A 33 -9.05 17.68 -11.01
CA ALA A 33 -9.70 18.95 -10.65
C ALA A 33 -9.25 19.53 -9.30
N ARG A 34 -8.52 18.76 -8.49
CA ARG A 34 -7.93 19.18 -7.21
C ARG A 34 -6.75 18.31 -6.83
N VAL A 35 -5.80 18.87 -6.08
CA VAL A 35 -4.64 18.19 -5.52
C VAL A 35 -5.05 17.19 -4.42
N GLY A 36 -4.19 16.23 -4.11
CA GLY A 36 -4.33 15.32 -2.98
C GLY A 36 -5.41 14.24 -3.14
N ARG A 37 -5.97 14.01 -4.33
CA ARG A 37 -7.11 13.12 -4.52
C ARG A 37 -6.87 11.69 -4.01
N LYS A 38 -5.71 11.09 -4.31
CA LYS A 38 -5.35 9.75 -3.79
C LYS A 38 -5.13 9.78 -2.29
N LEU A 39 -4.55 10.86 -1.76
CA LEU A 39 -4.30 11.05 -0.33
C LEU A 39 -5.60 10.99 0.49
N LEU A 40 -6.70 11.57 -0.02
CA LEU A 40 -8.02 11.54 0.62
C LEU A 40 -8.59 10.13 0.84
N SER A 41 -8.12 9.13 0.08
CA SER A 41 -8.60 7.74 0.20
C SER A 41 -7.69 6.86 1.07
N THR A 42 -6.50 7.34 1.45
CA THR A 42 -5.56 6.57 2.26
C THR A 42 -6.09 6.33 3.67
N GLY A 43 -5.72 5.20 4.28
CA GLY A 43 -6.16 4.85 5.62
C GLY A 43 -7.68 4.79 5.77
N ASN A 44 -8.43 4.37 4.75
CA ASN A 44 -9.90 4.39 4.71
C ASN A 44 -10.50 5.80 4.91
N GLY A 45 -9.87 6.83 4.35
CA GLY A 45 -10.29 8.22 4.47
C GLY A 45 -9.74 8.94 5.70
N ARG A 46 -8.92 8.28 6.51
CA ARG A 46 -8.29 8.85 7.71
C ARG A 46 -6.90 9.42 7.43
N CYS A 47 -6.21 8.99 6.39
CA CYS A 47 -4.80 9.22 6.06
C CYS A 47 -3.84 8.62 7.10
N ASN A 48 -3.35 7.42 6.85
CA ASN A 48 -2.26 6.84 7.63
C ASN A 48 -0.95 7.57 7.28
N LEU A 49 -0.68 8.67 7.99
CA LEU A 49 0.32 9.69 7.67
C LEU A 49 1.74 9.13 7.64
N THR A 50 2.07 8.30 8.61
CA THR A 50 3.37 7.63 8.77
C THR A 50 3.24 6.46 9.75
N ASN A 51 4.38 5.85 10.15
CA ASN A 51 4.43 4.78 11.14
C ASN A 51 5.60 5.02 12.11
N LEU A 52 5.39 4.80 13.40
CA LEU A 52 6.45 4.92 14.41
C LEU A 52 7.54 3.85 14.26
N ASN A 53 7.19 2.71 13.63
CA ASN A 53 8.11 1.59 13.40
C ASN A 53 8.83 1.72 12.04
N MET A 54 9.41 2.90 11.76
CA MET A 54 10.14 3.12 10.51
C MET A 54 11.42 2.30 10.42
N GLY A 55 11.69 1.73 9.24
CA GLY A 55 12.92 1.00 9.00
C GLY A 55 13.01 0.45 7.59
N LEU A 56 14.22 0.19 7.13
CA LEU A 56 14.51 -0.34 5.81
C LEU A 56 13.77 -1.65 5.45
N PRO A 57 13.55 -2.59 6.41
CA PRO A 57 12.85 -3.84 6.13
C PRO A 57 11.41 -3.69 5.60
N TYR A 58 10.78 -2.55 5.82
CA TYR A 58 9.41 -2.27 5.36
C TYR A 58 9.34 -1.68 3.95
N TYR A 59 10.49 -1.54 3.27
CA TYR A 59 10.57 -0.97 1.93
C TYR A 59 11.13 -1.95 0.93
N HIS A 60 10.62 -1.88 -0.29
CA HIS A 60 10.91 -2.79 -1.38
C HIS A 60 11.26 -2.01 -2.65
N GLY A 61 11.92 -2.69 -3.60
CA GLY A 61 12.40 -2.17 -4.86
C GLY A 61 13.62 -2.95 -5.29
N GLN A 62 14.27 -2.56 -6.38
CA GLN A 62 15.55 -3.18 -6.79
C GLN A 62 16.66 -2.86 -5.77
N ASP A 63 16.62 -1.67 -5.17
CA ASP A 63 17.51 -1.24 -4.10
C ASP A 63 16.74 -0.40 -3.07
N ALA A 64 16.24 -1.05 -2.02
CA ALA A 64 15.52 -0.37 -0.95
C ALA A 64 16.43 0.59 -0.14
N SER A 65 17.77 0.42 -0.17
CA SER A 65 18.70 1.31 0.55
C SER A 65 18.72 2.73 -0.04
N PHE A 66 18.21 2.91 -1.25
CA PHE A 66 18.03 4.21 -1.92
C PHE A 66 17.25 5.23 -1.09
N ILE A 67 16.37 4.77 -0.18
CA ILE A 67 15.56 5.67 0.65
C ILE A 67 16.37 6.41 1.73
N ARG A 68 17.54 5.89 2.15
CA ARG A 68 18.28 6.37 3.32
C ARG A 68 18.54 7.88 3.31
N PRO A 69 19.10 8.48 2.24
CA PRO A 69 19.37 9.93 2.24
C PRO A 69 18.10 10.79 2.31
N ALA A 70 16.98 10.30 1.77
CA ALA A 70 15.69 11.00 1.89
C ALA A 70 15.17 10.97 3.34
N PHE A 71 15.36 9.85 4.05
CA PHE A 71 15.00 9.73 5.47
C PHE A 71 15.93 10.46 6.40
N GLU A 72 17.20 10.63 6.02
CA GLU A 72 18.13 11.51 6.72
C GLU A 72 17.75 12.99 6.53
N ALA A 73 17.25 13.36 5.35
CA ALA A 73 16.83 14.73 5.03
C ALA A 73 15.50 15.11 5.72
N LEU A 74 14.54 14.19 5.77
CA LEU A 74 13.27 14.35 6.48
C LEU A 74 12.94 13.01 7.18
N SER A 75 13.39 12.90 8.43
CA SER A 75 13.14 11.73 9.28
C SER A 75 11.66 11.63 9.69
N LEU A 76 11.29 10.55 10.37
CA LEU A 76 9.98 10.41 11.01
C LEU A 76 9.66 11.60 11.92
N ASP A 77 10.55 11.92 12.85
CA ASP A 77 10.34 13.01 13.80
C ASP A 77 10.22 14.36 13.08
N ALA A 78 11.12 14.64 12.13
CA ALA A 78 11.05 15.85 11.31
C ALA A 78 9.76 15.91 10.46
N THR A 79 9.23 14.76 10.04
CA THR A 79 7.92 14.69 9.35
C THR A 79 6.79 15.07 10.30
N LEU A 80 6.77 14.54 11.51
CA LEU A 80 5.77 14.90 12.52
C LEU A 80 5.87 16.38 12.89
N ASP A 81 7.08 16.89 13.12
CA ASP A 81 7.32 18.30 13.40
C ASP A 81 6.88 19.22 12.25
N PHE A 82 7.10 18.80 11.00
CA PHE A 82 6.61 19.53 9.84
C PHE A 82 5.08 19.67 9.86
N PHE A 83 4.35 18.57 10.07
CA PHE A 83 2.90 18.60 10.12
C PHE A 83 2.35 19.31 11.36
N HIS A 84 2.99 19.13 12.53
CA HIS A 84 2.65 19.87 13.75
C HIS A 84 2.85 21.39 13.54
N GLY A 85 3.93 21.79 12.87
CA GLY A 85 4.20 23.19 12.50
C GLY A 85 3.16 23.79 11.55
N LEU A 86 2.44 22.95 10.80
CA LEU A 86 1.28 23.37 9.99
C LEU A 86 -0.05 23.36 10.77
N GLY A 87 -0.03 23.03 12.07
CA GLY A 87 -1.22 22.95 12.92
C GLY A 87 -1.96 21.60 12.84
N LEU A 88 -1.39 20.57 12.22
CA LEU A 88 -1.98 19.24 12.17
C LEU A 88 -1.58 18.44 13.41
N LEU A 89 -2.48 18.25 14.36
CA LEU A 89 -2.28 17.30 15.47
C LEU A 89 -2.36 15.86 14.96
N THR A 90 -1.56 14.97 15.56
CA THR A 90 -1.51 13.56 15.21
C THR A 90 -1.74 12.66 16.42
N THR A 91 -2.17 11.43 16.16
CA THR A 91 -2.31 10.35 17.15
C THR A 91 -1.74 9.06 16.57
N ALA A 92 -1.16 8.21 17.43
CA ALA A 92 -0.64 6.91 17.05
C ALA A 92 -1.51 5.79 17.61
N GLU A 93 -1.72 4.74 16.83
CA GLU A 93 -2.31 3.48 17.28
C GLU A 93 -1.21 2.54 17.84
N ASP A 94 -1.60 1.53 18.61
CA ASP A 94 -0.67 0.57 19.25
C ASP A 94 0.26 -0.16 18.26
N ASN A 95 -0.15 -0.28 17.00
CA ASN A 95 0.65 -0.86 15.91
C ASN A 95 1.63 0.14 15.26
N GLY A 96 1.76 1.34 15.80
CA GLY A 96 2.65 2.40 15.32
C GLY A 96 2.09 3.25 14.18
N ARG A 97 0.91 2.95 13.65
CA ARG A 97 0.27 3.77 12.61
C ARG A 97 -0.12 5.13 13.14
N VAL A 98 0.26 6.18 12.43
CA VAL A 98 -0.02 7.57 12.81
C VAL A 98 -1.09 8.16 11.90
N TYR A 99 -2.07 8.80 12.51
CA TYR A 99 -3.20 9.45 11.83
C TYR A 99 -3.32 10.92 12.29
N PRO A 100 -3.96 11.80 11.49
CA PRO A 100 -4.37 13.09 12.00
C PRO A 100 -5.38 12.91 13.15
N TYR A 101 -5.27 13.73 14.20
CA TYR A 101 -6.15 13.67 15.36
C TYR A 101 -7.63 13.87 14.99
N SER A 102 -7.89 14.60 13.91
CA SER A 102 -9.23 14.79 13.36
C SER A 102 -9.82 13.53 12.71
N ASP A 103 -9.02 12.47 12.56
CA ASP A 103 -9.38 11.20 11.90
C ASP A 103 -9.88 11.37 10.46
N GLN A 104 -9.44 12.45 9.77
CA GLN A 104 -9.87 12.82 8.42
C GLN A 104 -8.67 13.12 7.52
N ALA A 105 -8.57 12.41 6.38
CA ALA A 105 -7.55 12.68 5.36
C ALA A 105 -7.67 14.09 4.75
N GLY A 106 -8.86 14.67 4.78
CA GLY A 106 -9.11 16.03 4.33
C GLY A 106 -8.25 17.06 5.07
N SER A 107 -8.09 16.91 6.40
CA SER A 107 -7.26 17.81 7.21
C SER A 107 -5.81 17.85 6.74
N VAL A 108 -5.25 16.69 6.35
CA VAL A 108 -3.87 16.60 5.83
C VAL A 108 -3.74 17.33 4.49
N VAL A 109 -4.70 17.14 3.59
CA VAL A 109 -4.70 17.83 2.28
C VAL A 109 -4.85 19.34 2.46
N ASP A 110 -5.72 19.78 3.36
CA ASP A 110 -5.98 21.21 3.57
C ASP A 110 -4.77 21.93 4.17
N VAL A 111 -4.11 21.37 5.20
CA VAL A 111 -2.91 22.02 5.76
C VAL A 111 -1.76 22.07 4.76
N LEU A 112 -1.62 21.07 3.89
CA LEU A 112 -0.62 21.11 2.80
C LEU A 112 -0.96 22.16 1.73
N ARG A 113 -2.23 22.30 1.36
CA ARG A 113 -2.68 23.34 0.42
C ARG A 113 -2.42 24.72 1.00
N PHE A 114 -2.84 24.98 2.25
CA PHE A 114 -2.59 26.25 2.92
C PHE A 114 -1.08 26.56 3.00
N ALA A 115 -0.25 25.56 3.28
CA ALA A 115 1.19 25.72 3.31
C ALA A 115 1.78 26.04 1.91
N ALA A 116 1.25 25.42 0.86
CA ALA A 116 1.66 25.70 -0.52
C ALA A 116 1.26 27.12 -0.93
N ASP A 117 0.03 27.54 -0.64
CA ASP A 117 -0.47 28.88 -0.92
C ASP A 117 0.34 29.94 -0.14
N ALA A 118 0.60 29.72 1.15
CA ALA A 118 1.40 30.60 2.00
C ALA A 118 2.87 30.71 1.55
N ALA A 119 3.41 29.64 0.94
CA ALA A 119 4.77 29.64 0.37
C ALA A 119 4.82 30.28 -1.04
N GLY A 120 3.69 30.70 -1.60
CA GLY A 120 3.61 31.33 -2.93
C GLY A 120 3.66 30.33 -4.10
N VAL A 121 3.28 29.08 -3.88
CA VAL A 121 3.18 28.07 -4.95
C VAL A 121 1.97 28.40 -5.84
N THR A 122 2.20 28.49 -7.15
CA THR A 122 1.11 28.59 -8.13
C THR A 122 0.57 27.20 -8.44
N THR A 123 -0.58 26.85 -7.89
CA THR A 123 -1.22 25.55 -8.13
C THR A 123 -2.16 25.61 -9.33
N ARG A 124 -1.95 24.74 -10.33
CA ARG A 124 -2.78 24.60 -11.53
C ARG A 124 -3.40 23.20 -11.57
N ALA A 125 -4.61 23.07 -11.04
CA ALA A 125 -5.42 21.86 -11.14
C ALA A 125 -6.15 21.81 -12.50
N GLY A 126 -6.50 20.58 -12.95
CA GLY A 126 -7.05 20.34 -14.28
C GLY A 126 -6.01 20.45 -15.40
N PHE A 127 -4.72 20.53 -15.06
CA PHE A 127 -3.63 20.66 -16.03
C PHE A 127 -2.93 19.31 -16.27
N GLU A 128 -3.15 18.72 -17.42
CA GLU A 128 -2.53 17.47 -17.82
C GLU A 128 -1.24 17.72 -18.61
N VAL A 129 -0.12 17.26 -18.05
CA VAL A 129 1.17 17.29 -18.76
C VAL A 129 1.22 16.10 -19.72
N THR A 130 1.34 16.39 -21.01
CA THR A 130 1.39 15.38 -22.08
C THR A 130 2.79 15.12 -22.62
N GLY A 131 3.75 15.97 -22.28
CA GLY A 131 5.14 15.82 -22.72
C GLY A 131 6.13 16.65 -21.93
N LEU A 132 7.39 16.21 -21.95
CA LEU A 132 8.51 16.88 -21.29
C LEU A 132 9.73 16.83 -22.22
N LYS A 133 10.30 17.98 -22.54
CA LYS A 133 11.49 18.10 -23.41
C LYS A 133 12.61 18.81 -22.69
N LYS A 134 13.81 18.27 -22.76
CA LYS A 134 15.05 18.94 -22.35
C LYS A 134 15.47 19.95 -23.41
N THR A 135 15.84 21.16 -22.97
CA THR A 135 16.39 22.21 -23.83
C THR A 135 17.79 22.62 -23.36
N LYS A 136 18.47 23.49 -24.09
CA LYS A 136 19.77 24.03 -23.67
C LYS A 136 19.70 24.84 -22.37
N GLN A 137 18.57 25.49 -22.10
CA GLN A 137 18.39 26.41 -20.96
C GLN A 137 17.56 25.85 -19.80
N GLY A 138 17.00 24.64 -19.96
CA GLY A 138 16.13 24.03 -18.94
C GLY A 138 15.20 23.00 -19.55
N PHE A 139 13.91 23.17 -19.38
CA PHE A 139 12.87 22.25 -19.86
C PHE A 139 11.72 23.01 -20.50
N THR A 140 11.00 22.27 -21.35
CA THR A 140 9.69 22.65 -21.88
C THR A 140 8.69 21.59 -21.45
N VAL A 141 7.70 21.99 -20.66
CA VAL A 141 6.58 21.16 -20.21
C VAL A 141 5.40 21.42 -21.14
N LEU A 142 4.85 20.36 -21.72
CA LEU A 142 3.80 20.42 -22.74
C LEU A 142 2.47 19.96 -22.16
N SER A 143 1.40 20.67 -22.50
CA SER A 143 0.03 20.20 -22.37
C SER A 143 -0.66 20.21 -23.75
N ALA A 144 -1.94 19.86 -23.81
CA ALA A 144 -2.73 19.99 -25.04
C ALA A 144 -2.94 21.45 -25.47
N GLU A 145 -2.91 22.40 -24.52
CA GLU A 145 -3.32 23.78 -24.74
C GLU A 145 -2.14 24.74 -24.76
N GLU A 146 -1.08 24.47 -24.01
CA GLU A 146 0.02 25.40 -23.82
C GLU A 146 1.36 24.72 -23.53
N THR A 147 2.39 25.53 -23.53
CA THR A 147 3.78 25.14 -23.28
C THR A 147 4.37 26.02 -22.20
N LEU A 148 4.95 25.40 -21.14
CA LEU A 148 5.53 26.11 -20.01
C LEU A 148 7.05 25.88 -19.95
N PRO A 149 7.87 26.97 -19.89
CA PRO A 149 9.30 26.84 -19.66
C PRO A 149 9.61 26.60 -18.18
N ALA A 150 10.65 25.85 -17.89
CA ALA A 150 11.16 25.63 -16.53
C ALA A 150 12.68 25.47 -16.49
N ASP A 151 13.32 25.99 -15.44
CA ASP A 151 14.74 25.75 -15.17
C ASP A 151 14.97 24.34 -14.62
N ARG A 152 14.02 23.87 -13.80
CA ARG A 152 14.03 22.54 -13.14
C ARG A 152 12.64 21.93 -13.16
N VAL A 153 12.59 20.60 -13.21
CA VAL A 153 11.33 19.84 -13.16
C VAL A 153 11.45 18.73 -12.12
N ILE A 154 10.40 18.60 -11.30
CA ILE A 154 10.24 17.49 -10.34
C ILE A 154 9.02 16.67 -10.74
N VAL A 155 9.22 15.38 -11.07
CA VAL A 155 8.14 14.48 -11.47
C VAL A 155 7.64 13.72 -10.23
N CYS A 156 6.39 13.97 -9.84
CA CYS A 156 5.72 13.46 -8.65
C CYS A 156 4.37 12.80 -9.01
N CYS A 157 4.28 12.16 -10.17
CA CYS A 157 3.02 11.65 -10.73
C CYS A 157 2.45 10.42 -10.02
N GLY A 158 3.18 9.84 -9.06
CA GLY A 158 2.79 8.58 -8.42
C GLY A 158 2.87 7.39 -9.39
N GLY A 159 2.15 6.32 -9.08
CA GLY A 159 2.10 5.07 -9.84
C GLY A 159 0.76 4.81 -10.52
N MET A 160 0.56 3.56 -10.98
CA MET A 160 -0.66 3.11 -11.66
C MET A 160 -1.80 2.77 -10.70
N ALA A 161 -1.51 2.53 -9.41
CA ALA A 161 -2.50 2.08 -8.45
C ALA A 161 -3.58 3.14 -8.19
N GLY A 162 -4.85 2.69 -8.14
CA GLY A 162 -6.00 3.55 -7.89
C GLY A 162 -6.36 4.43 -9.08
N GLY A 163 -6.60 3.87 -10.26
CA GLY A 163 -6.91 4.63 -11.48
C GLY A 163 -8.02 5.67 -11.32
N LYS A 164 -9.11 5.33 -10.59
CA LYS A 164 -10.20 6.28 -10.26
C LYS A 164 -9.74 7.45 -9.36
N LEU A 165 -8.62 7.31 -8.68
CA LEU A 165 -8.03 8.31 -7.78
C LEU A 165 -6.88 9.08 -8.42
N GLY A 166 -6.58 8.82 -9.68
CA GLY A 166 -5.53 9.50 -10.41
C GLY A 166 -4.30 8.66 -10.76
N GLY A 167 -4.29 7.36 -10.40
CA GLY A 167 -3.23 6.44 -10.81
C GLY A 167 -3.13 6.34 -12.35
N THR A 168 -1.91 6.44 -12.90
CA THR A 168 -1.69 6.48 -14.35
C THR A 168 -0.26 6.10 -14.72
N ARG A 169 -0.03 5.78 -15.99
CA ARG A 169 1.32 5.57 -16.56
C ARG A 169 2.04 6.86 -16.93
N SER A 170 1.37 8.01 -16.94
CA SER A 170 1.91 9.26 -17.52
C SER A 170 3.27 9.66 -16.95
N GLY A 171 3.49 9.52 -15.63
CA GLY A 171 4.79 9.81 -15.02
C GLY A 171 5.92 8.93 -15.55
N TYR A 172 5.65 7.64 -15.75
CA TYR A 172 6.61 6.72 -16.35
C TYR A 172 6.91 7.09 -17.81
N GLU A 173 5.88 7.42 -18.59
CA GLU A 173 6.00 7.80 -20.01
C GLU A 173 6.79 9.08 -20.18
N LEU A 174 6.56 10.09 -19.33
CA LEU A 174 7.34 11.34 -19.31
C LEU A 174 8.83 11.06 -19.05
N LEU A 175 9.16 10.23 -18.04
CA LEU A 175 10.54 9.91 -17.70
C LEU A 175 11.18 9.00 -18.76
N GLN A 176 10.44 8.04 -19.32
CA GLN A 176 10.93 7.21 -20.44
C GLN A 176 11.24 8.02 -21.69
N SER A 177 10.46 9.07 -21.99
CA SER A 177 10.73 9.97 -23.12
C SER A 177 12.07 10.71 -23.00
N LEU A 178 12.62 10.77 -21.78
CA LEU A 178 13.91 11.35 -21.44
C LEU A 178 15.01 10.31 -21.23
N GLY A 179 14.76 9.05 -21.58
CA GLY A 179 15.73 7.95 -21.54
C GLY A 179 15.74 7.09 -20.28
N HIS A 180 14.84 7.35 -19.33
CA HIS A 180 14.74 6.52 -18.12
C HIS A 180 14.08 5.17 -18.37
N SER A 181 14.45 4.18 -17.55
CA SER A 181 13.94 2.81 -17.63
C SER A 181 12.92 2.53 -16.51
N VAL A 182 11.89 1.78 -16.87
CA VAL A 182 10.84 1.33 -15.92
C VAL A 182 11.06 -0.16 -15.62
N THR A 183 11.01 -0.53 -14.36
CA THR A 183 10.96 -1.94 -13.93
C THR A 183 9.57 -2.51 -14.20
N LYS A 184 9.42 -3.84 -14.08
CA LYS A 184 8.09 -4.44 -14.21
C LYS A 184 7.18 -3.95 -13.10
N LEU A 185 6.02 -3.45 -13.48
CA LEU A 185 5.03 -2.91 -12.55
C LEU A 185 4.04 -3.99 -12.11
N TYR A 186 3.75 -4.03 -10.80
CA TYR A 186 2.80 -4.94 -10.20
C TYR A 186 1.85 -4.19 -9.26
N PRO A 187 0.57 -4.60 -9.15
CA PRO A 187 -0.31 -4.09 -8.11
C PRO A 187 0.14 -4.64 -6.75
N ALA A 188 0.22 -3.77 -5.74
CA ALA A 188 0.55 -4.10 -4.36
C ALA A 188 -0.46 -3.47 -3.39
N LEU A 189 -0.50 -3.97 -2.15
CA LEU A 189 -1.52 -3.64 -1.16
C LEU A 189 -2.92 -3.81 -1.77
N VAL A 190 -3.21 -5.01 -2.22
CA VAL A 190 -4.36 -5.34 -3.03
C VAL A 190 -4.97 -6.68 -2.59
N GLN A 191 -6.22 -6.91 -2.92
CA GLN A 191 -6.93 -8.16 -2.63
C GLN A 191 -6.33 -9.32 -3.42
N ILE A 192 -6.27 -10.51 -2.81
CA ILE A 192 -5.83 -11.76 -3.43
C ILE A 192 -7.06 -12.56 -3.86
N LYS A 193 -7.09 -12.94 -5.14
CA LYS A 193 -8.08 -13.87 -5.68
C LYS A 193 -7.61 -15.30 -5.41
N THR A 194 -8.51 -16.11 -4.87
CA THR A 194 -8.28 -17.53 -4.60
C THR A 194 -9.28 -18.38 -5.35
N ASP A 195 -9.10 -19.70 -5.32
CA ASP A 195 -10.22 -20.59 -5.59
C ASP A 195 -11.41 -20.18 -4.72
N ASN A 196 -12.60 -20.07 -5.33
CA ASN A 196 -13.76 -19.52 -4.66
C ASN A 196 -14.75 -20.55 -4.10
N THR A 197 -14.42 -21.84 -4.20
CA THR A 197 -15.26 -22.94 -3.76
C THR A 197 -15.77 -22.74 -2.33
N PHE A 198 -14.88 -22.30 -1.43
CA PHE A 198 -15.21 -22.11 -0.01
C PHE A 198 -15.44 -20.62 0.34
N VAL A 199 -14.70 -19.68 -0.28
CA VAL A 199 -14.73 -18.26 0.13
C VAL A 199 -15.99 -17.53 -0.28
N LYS A 200 -16.67 -17.95 -1.37
CA LYS A 200 -17.88 -17.31 -1.87
C LYS A 200 -19.00 -17.21 -0.81
N ALA A 201 -19.14 -18.25 0.00
CA ALA A 201 -20.13 -18.31 1.10
C ALA A 201 -19.73 -17.41 2.29
N LEU A 202 -18.46 -16.94 2.34
CA LEU A 202 -17.90 -16.15 3.42
C LEU A 202 -17.89 -14.64 3.15
N LYS A 203 -18.41 -14.16 2.04
CA LYS A 203 -18.42 -12.73 1.70
C LYS A 203 -18.80 -11.85 2.88
N GLY A 204 -17.89 -10.93 3.25
CA GLY A 204 -18.05 -9.97 4.35
C GLY A 204 -17.68 -10.53 5.73
N VAL A 205 -17.39 -11.82 5.88
CA VAL A 205 -16.88 -12.40 7.13
C VAL A 205 -15.46 -11.92 7.37
N ARG A 206 -15.14 -11.59 8.63
CA ARG A 206 -13.79 -11.21 9.08
C ARG A 206 -13.30 -12.20 10.13
N ALA A 207 -11.99 -12.40 10.17
CA ALA A 207 -11.31 -13.18 11.19
C ALA A 207 -9.90 -12.62 11.43
N ASN A 208 -9.41 -12.70 12.66
CA ASN A 208 -7.98 -12.51 12.95
C ASN A 208 -7.28 -13.84 12.76
N ALA A 209 -6.24 -13.85 11.95
CA ALA A 209 -5.58 -15.07 11.52
C ALA A 209 -4.07 -14.88 11.34
N ASP A 210 -3.33 -16.00 11.35
CA ASP A 210 -1.98 -16.06 10.83
C ASP A 210 -2.03 -16.57 9.39
N LEU A 211 -1.31 -15.89 8.50
CA LEU A 211 -1.29 -16.20 7.09
C LEU A 211 0.12 -16.55 6.63
N ARG A 212 0.19 -17.55 5.76
CA ARG A 212 1.43 -17.93 5.06
C ARG A 212 1.11 -18.10 3.58
N LEU A 213 1.81 -17.34 2.76
CA LEU A 213 1.80 -17.54 1.31
C LEU A 213 2.92 -18.52 0.97
N CYS A 214 2.57 -19.65 0.40
CA CYS A 214 3.53 -20.72 0.10
C CYS A 214 3.62 -20.99 -1.39
N ARG A 215 4.83 -21.28 -1.86
CA ARG A 215 5.12 -21.93 -3.14
C ARG A 215 5.51 -23.37 -2.86
N ASN A 216 4.66 -24.31 -3.25
CA ASN A 216 4.74 -25.69 -2.80
C ASN A 216 4.67 -25.77 -1.25
N ARG A 217 5.79 -26.13 -0.58
CA ARG A 217 5.90 -26.19 0.89
C ARG A 217 6.67 -25.03 1.50
N ASP A 218 7.31 -24.18 0.66
CA ASP A 218 8.17 -23.10 1.12
C ASP A 218 7.35 -21.82 1.31
N ALA A 219 7.36 -21.28 2.53
CA ALA A 219 6.74 -20.01 2.81
C ALA A 219 7.55 -18.88 2.13
N VAL A 220 6.91 -18.12 1.23
CA VAL A 220 7.52 -16.99 0.54
C VAL A 220 7.18 -15.66 1.21
N ALA A 221 6.08 -15.61 1.96
CA ALA A 221 5.69 -14.48 2.80
C ALA A 221 4.77 -14.94 3.92
N ALA A 222 4.74 -14.20 5.03
CA ALA A 222 3.85 -14.44 6.16
C ALA A 222 3.38 -13.11 6.74
N SER A 223 2.17 -13.11 7.31
CA SER A 223 1.59 -11.95 7.99
C SER A 223 0.61 -12.41 9.07
N ARG A 224 0.23 -11.47 9.95
CA ARG A 224 -0.77 -11.71 11.00
C ARG A 224 -1.73 -10.53 11.07
N GLY A 225 -3.02 -10.80 11.27
CA GLY A 225 -4.01 -9.78 11.49
C GLY A 225 -5.38 -10.09 10.89
N GLU A 226 -6.16 -9.03 10.65
CA GLU A 226 -7.50 -9.17 10.09
C GLU A 226 -7.46 -9.61 8.62
N VAL A 227 -8.22 -10.68 8.35
CA VAL A 227 -8.59 -11.16 7.02
C VAL A 227 -10.07 -10.92 6.81
N GLN A 228 -10.44 -10.36 5.68
CA GLN A 228 -11.81 -10.22 5.23
C GLN A 228 -12.04 -11.12 4.02
N PHE A 229 -12.98 -12.04 4.11
CA PHE A 229 -13.38 -12.88 2.99
C PHE A 229 -14.27 -12.11 2.00
N THR A 230 -14.05 -12.32 0.72
CA THR A 230 -14.85 -11.78 -0.38
C THR A 230 -15.49 -12.93 -1.18
N ASP A 231 -16.27 -12.63 -2.19
CA ASP A 231 -16.85 -13.64 -3.08
C ASP A 231 -15.85 -14.25 -4.07
N PHE A 232 -14.64 -13.70 -4.17
CA PHE A 232 -13.58 -14.14 -5.10
C PHE A 232 -12.24 -14.46 -4.41
N GLY A 233 -12.14 -14.31 -3.09
CA GLY A 233 -10.90 -14.53 -2.37
C GLY A 233 -10.85 -13.80 -1.03
N VAL A 234 -9.74 -13.15 -0.73
CA VAL A 234 -9.48 -12.51 0.55
C VAL A 234 -8.95 -11.09 0.42
N SER A 235 -9.21 -10.28 1.45
CA SER A 235 -8.84 -8.89 1.61
C SER A 235 -8.43 -8.62 3.07
N GLY A 236 -8.10 -7.39 3.39
CA GLY A 236 -7.76 -6.96 4.75
C GLY A 236 -6.27 -6.68 4.91
N PRO A 237 -5.88 -6.00 6.01
CA PRO A 237 -4.50 -5.55 6.20
C PRO A 237 -3.46 -6.67 6.10
N ALA A 238 -3.71 -7.81 6.72
CA ALA A 238 -2.80 -8.96 6.67
C ALA A 238 -2.66 -9.54 5.25
N VAL A 239 -3.73 -9.50 4.44
CA VAL A 239 -3.69 -9.94 3.04
C VAL A 239 -2.93 -8.95 2.17
N PHE A 240 -3.05 -7.66 2.43
CA PHE A 240 -2.34 -6.62 1.69
C PHE A 240 -0.83 -6.77 1.81
N GLU A 241 -0.31 -7.12 2.97
CA GLU A 241 1.11 -7.39 3.19
C GLU A 241 1.65 -8.55 2.32
N LEU A 242 0.82 -9.56 2.08
CA LEU A 242 1.19 -10.72 1.24
C LEU A 242 1.03 -10.44 -0.27
N SER A 243 0.26 -9.43 -0.64
CA SER A 243 -0.18 -9.21 -2.01
C SER A 243 0.96 -8.89 -2.97
N ARG A 244 2.02 -8.22 -2.50
CA ARG A 244 3.22 -7.95 -3.29
C ARG A 244 3.90 -9.26 -3.69
N ALA A 245 4.14 -10.17 -2.74
CA ALA A 245 4.69 -11.49 -3.02
C ALA A 245 3.76 -12.30 -3.92
N ALA A 246 2.44 -12.27 -3.66
CA ALA A 246 1.45 -12.93 -4.52
C ALA A 246 1.44 -12.43 -5.97
N ALA A 247 1.81 -11.16 -6.21
CA ALA A 247 1.88 -10.56 -7.55
C ALA A 247 3.21 -10.82 -8.25
N THR A 248 4.31 -10.94 -7.51
CA THR A 248 5.68 -10.99 -8.07
C THR A 248 6.24 -12.40 -8.18
N GLU A 249 5.86 -13.30 -7.29
CA GLU A 249 6.32 -14.69 -7.28
C GLU A 249 5.83 -15.45 -8.52
N LYS A 250 6.68 -16.36 -9.01
CA LYS A 250 6.37 -17.21 -10.17
C LYS A 250 5.93 -18.60 -9.73
N GLY A 251 4.97 -19.17 -10.46
CA GLY A 251 4.46 -20.52 -10.22
C GLY A 251 3.21 -20.54 -9.33
N PRO A 252 2.68 -21.74 -9.05
CA PRO A 252 1.48 -21.89 -8.24
C PRO A 252 1.74 -21.51 -6.78
N LEU A 253 0.85 -20.71 -6.23
CA LEU A 253 0.88 -20.26 -4.83
C LEU A 253 -0.36 -20.77 -4.10
N THR A 254 -0.19 -21.04 -2.81
CA THR A 254 -1.29 -21.37 -1.90
C THR A 254 -1.22 -20.45 -0.68
N LEU A 255 -2.36 -19.89 -0.31
CA LEU A 255 -2.53 -19.12 0.91
C LEU A 255 -3.03 -20.06 2.01
N HIS A 256 -2.24 -20.26 3.04
CA HIS A 256 -2.55 -21.01 4.24
C HIS A 256 -3.00 -20.06 5.34
N ILE A 257 -4.16 -20.30 5.92
CA ILE A 257 -4.79 -19.45 6.93
C ILE A 257 -5.00 -20.26 8.21
N ASP A 258 -4.30 -19.89 9.27
CA ASP A 258 -4.57 -20.34 10.63
C ASP A 258 -5.65 -19.44 11.24
N LEU A 259 -6.88 -19.97 11.34
CA LEU A 259 -8.05 -19.24 11.83
C LEU A 259 -8.12 -19.14 13.37
N LEU A 260 -7.27 -19.87 14.07
CA LEU A 260 -7.21 -19.96 15.54
C LEU A 260 -5.75 -19.87 16.04
N PRO A 261 -5.04 -18.76 15.76
CA PRO A 261 -3.60 -18.67 16.04
C PRO A 261 -3.25 -18.73 17.54
N GLN A 262 -4.23 -18.48 18.43
CA GLN A 262 -4.04 -18.52 19.87
C GLN A 262 -4.13 -19.94 20.44
N LEU A 263 -4.64 -20.92 19.68
CA LEU A 263 -4.84 -22.29 20.11
C LEU A 263 -3.99 -23.27 19.30
N SER A 264 -3.40 -24.24 19.98
CA SER A 264 -2.77 -25.39 19.33
C SER A 264 -3.81 -26.38 18.84
N THR A 265 -3.44 -27.26 17.89
CA THR A 265 -4.33 -28.30 17.40
C THR A 265 -4.86 -29.19 18.54
N PRO A 266 -4.04 -29.66 19.52
CA PRO A 266 -4.55 -30.45 20.67
C PRO A 266 -5.56 -29.71 21.54
N GLU A 267 -5.39 -28.39 21.75
CA GLU A 267 -6.34 -27.57 22.51
C GLU A 267 -7.69 -27.47 21.79
N ILE A 268 -7.67 -27.31 20.47
CA ILE A 268 -8.88 -27.30 19.66
C ILE A 268 -9.56 -28.68 19.71
N GLU A 269 -8.80 -29.79 19.56
CA GLU A 269 -9.33 -31.14 19.68
C GLU A 269 -10.00 -31.38 21.03
N GLU A 270 -9.39 -30.93 22.12
CA GLU A 270 -9.94 -31.08 23.48
C GLU A 270 -11.23 -30.25 23.65
N LEU A 271 -11.24 -29.02 23.12
CA LEU A 271 -12.45 -28.16 23.12
C LEU A 271 -13.61 -28.84 22.36
N LEU A 272 -13.33 -29.39 21.19
CA LEU A 272 -14.33 -30.13 20.40
C LEU A 272 -14.81 -31.39 21.11
N ARG A 273 -13.91 -32.16 21.76
CA ARG A 273 -14.24 -33.36 22.54
C ARG A 273 -15.16 -33.06 23.72
N ARG A 274 -14.88 -31.97 24.46
CA ARG A 274 -15.75 -31.52 25.58
C ARG A 274 -17.14 -31.17 25.06
N ARG A 275 -17.23 -30.46 23.92
CA ARG A 275 -18.52 -30.11 23.32
C ARG A 275 -19.31 -31.34 22.89
N LEU A 276 -18.65 -32.30 22.25
CA LEU A 276 -19.25 -33.59 21.85
C LEU A 276 -19.81 -34.36 23.06
N SER A 277 -19.07 -34.37 24.17
CA SER A 277 -19.51 -35.06 25.40
C SER A 277 -20.65 -34.33 26.12
N SER A 278 -20.65 -32.99 26.11
CA SER A 278 -21.67 -32.17 26.82
C SER A 278 -22.94 -31.93 26.00
N MET A 279 -22.87 -32.02 24.66
CA MET A 279 -23.99 -31.71 23.76
C MET A 279 -24.05 -32.73 22.60
N PRO A 280 -24.27 -34.03 22.87
CA PRO A 280 -24.19 -35.09 21.87
C PRO A 280 -25.24 -34.94 20.75
N GLU A 281 -26.38 -34.30 21.05
CA GLU A 281 -27.48 -34.06 20.09
C GLU A 281 -27.23 -32.84 19.18
N LEU A 282 -26.13 -32.09 19.41
CA LEU A 282 -25.79 -30.95 18.56
C LEU A 282 -25.52 -31.41 17.14
N THR A 283 -25.97 -30.64 16.14
CA THR A 283 -25.60 -30.89 14.74
C THR A 283 -24.18 -30.36 14.44
N THR A 284 -23.49 -31.02 13.53
CA THR A 284 -22.11 -30.69 13.13
C THR A 284 -21.99 -29.22 12.70
N GLU A 285 -23.00 -28.64 12.08
CA GLU A 285 -22.97 -27.20 11.68
C GLU A 285 -22.70 -26.24 12.84
N ASN A 286 -23.02 -26.65 14.07
CA ASN A 286 -22.87 -25.85 15.28
C ASN A 286 -21.62 -26.21 16.11
N LEU A 287 -20.84 -27.18 15.66
CA LEU A 287 -19.66 -27.68 16.39
C LEU A 287 -18.64 -26.58 16.69
N LEU A 288 -18.45 -25.63 15.78
CA LEU A 288 -17.51 -24.50 15.91
C LEU A 288 -18.20 -23.18 16.35
N ALA A 289 -19.48 -23.21 16.75
CA ALA A 289 -20.19 -22.03 17.26
C ALA A 289 -19.49 -21.49 18.52
N GLY A 290 -19.30 -20.16 18.60
CA GLY A 290 -18.55 -19.52 19.70
C GLY A 290 -17.02 -19.64 19.61
N VAL A 291 -16.49 -20.41 18.66
CA VAL A 291 -15.05 -20.54 18.36
C VAL A 291 -14.70 -19.72 17.12
N LEU A 292 -15.49 -19.86 16.08
CA LEU A 292 -15.39 -19.11 14.83
C LEU A 292 -16.71 -18.43 14.52
N HIS A 293 -16.68 -17.43 13.64
CA HIS A 293 -17.91 -16.89 13.05
C HIS A 293 -18.73 -18.04 12.43
N ASN A 294 -20.05 -18.11 12.69
CA ASN A 294 -20.87 -19.28 12.32
C ASN A 294 -20.72 -19.71 10.85
N ARG A 295 -20.73 -18.77 9.89
CA ARG A 295 -20.51 -19.11 8.47
C ARG A 295 -19.11 -19.68 8.23
N LEU A 296 -18.09 -19.15 8.92
CA LEU A 296 -16.72 -19.63 8.81
C LEU A 296 -16.56 -21.04 9.40
N GLY A 297 -17.13 -21.29 10.59
CA GLY A 297 -17.15 -22.61 11.20
C GLY A 297 -17.80 -23.67 10.30
N ARG A 298 -18.97 -23.37 9.74
CA ARG A 298 -19.64 -24.26 8.76
C ARG A 298 -18.80 -24.49 7.49
N THR A 299 -18.08 -23.49 7.04
CA THR A 299 -17.19 -23.62 5.87
C THR A 299 -15.97 -24.48 6.18
N VAL A 300 -15.37 -24.34 7.35
CA VAL A 300 -14.25 -25.20 7.82
C VAL A 300 -14.69 -26.67 7.91
N LEU A 301 -15.89 -26.94 8.40
CA LEU A 301 -16.44 -28.30 8.43
C LEU A 301 -16.59 -28.91 7.02
N ARG A 302 -17.15 -28.13 6.08
CA ARG A 302 -17.25 -28.57 4.68
C ARG A 302 -15.87 -28.74 4.03
N TYR A 303 -14.93 -27.86 4.31
CA TYR A 303 -13.54 -27.97 3.84
C TYR A 303 -12.87 -29.23 4.38
N ALA A 304 -13.15 -29.60 5.63
CA ALA A 304 -12.72 -30.86 6.24
C ALA A 304 -13.47 -32.08 5.70
N GLY A 305 -14.51 -31.92 4.86
CA GLY A 305 -15.26 -32.99 4.22
C GLY A 305 -16.43 -33.50 5.03
N TYR A 306 -16.97 -32.72 5.99
CA TYR A 306 -18.11 -33.13 6.81
C TYR A 306 -19.43 -32.51 6.36
N GLY A 307 -20.52 -33.25 6.50
CA GLY A 307 -21.88 -32.76 6.41
C GLY A 307 -22.18 -31.78 7.56
N LEU A 308 -23.29 -31.06 7.46
CA LEU A 308 -23.67 -30.07 8.46
C LEU A 308 -24.83 -30.51 9.35
N THR A 309 -25.55 -31.60 8.95
CA THR A 309 -26.77 -32.06 9.60
C THR A 309 -26.60 -33.30 10.48
N ASP A 310 -25.40 -33.90 10.43
CA ASP A 310 -25.14 -35.09 11.18
C ASP A 310 -24.99 -34.78 12.69
N PRO A 311 -25.40 -35.66 13.61
CA PRO A 311 -25.14 -35.48 15.03
C PRO A 311 -23.65 -35.45 15.33
N VAL A 312 -23.19 -34.58 16.22
CA VAL A 312 -21.77 -34.54 16.62
C VAL A 312 -21.32 -35.83 17.28
N ALA A 313 -22.23 -36.59 17.90
CA ALA A 313 -21.97 -37.90 18.50
C ALA A 313 -21.45 -38.94 17.48
N SER A 314 -21.67 -38.73 16.19
CA SER A 314 -21.14 -39.62 15.13
C SER A 314 -19.65 -39.39 14.83
N LEU A 315 -19.03 -38.32 15.35
CA LEU A 315 -17.65 -37.95 15.07
C LEU A 315 -16.69 -38.75 15.96
N SER A 316 -15.69 -39.34 15.33
CA SER A 316 -14.59 -40.04 16.02
C SER A 316 -13.50 -39.04 16.46
N PRO A 317 -12.57 -39.44 17.35
CA PRO A 317 -11.41 -38.62 17.70
C PRO A 317 -10.55 -38.23 16.48
N ALA A 318 -10.48 -39.09 15.46
CA ALA A 318 -9.76 -38.79 14.21
C ALA A 318 -10.45 -37.65 13.41
N ASP A 319 -11.80 -37.62 13.43
CA ASP A 319 -12.59 -36.58 12.81
C ASP A 319 -12.36 -35.20 13.51
N LEU A 320 -12.34 -35.19 14.84
CA LEU A 320 -12.06 -33.99 15.61
C LEU A 320 -10.67 -33.43 15.29
N ARG A 321 -9.66 -34.29 15.17
CA ARG A 321 -8.31 -33.91 14.76
C ARG A 321 -8.28 -33.30 13.35
N LYS A 322 -9.01 -33.89 12.41
CA LYS A 322 -9.13 -33.42 11.03
C LYS A 322 -9.81 -32.06 10.97
N ILE A 323 -10.86 -31.85 11.75
CA ILE A 323 -11.55 -30.56 11.85
C ILE A 323 -10.64 -29.49 12.48
N ALA A 324 -9.93 -29.82 13.56
CA ALA A 324 -8.96 -28.95 14.19
C ALA A 324 -7.83 -28.58 13.21
N GLY A 325 -7.30 -29.54 12.46
CA GLY A 325 -6.31 -29.33 11.41
C GLY A 325 -6.81 -28.41 10.31
N ALA A 326 -8.07 -28.56 9.88
CA ALA A 326 -8.69 -27.69 8.88
C ALA A 326 -8.87 -26.23 9.36
N ALA A 327 -9.11 -26.01 10.66
CA ALA A 327 -9.15 -24.68 11.25
C ALA A 327 -7.76 -24.03 11.39
N LYS A 328 -6.72 -24.85 11.57
CA LYS A 328 -5.32 -24.42 11.68
C LYS A 328 -4.65 -24.22 10.32
N ASP A 329 -5.17 -24.85 9.27
CA ASP A 329 -4.59 -24.80 7.94
C ASP A 329 -5.70 -24.79 6.87
N PHE A 330 -6.40 -23.67 6.79
CA PHE A 330 -7.41 -23.44 5.75
C PHE A 330 -6.69 -22.95 4.50
N ALA A 331 -6.35 -23.89 3.60
CA ALA A 331 -5.52 -23.65 2.44
C ALA A 331 -6.36 -23.25 1.20
N LEU A 332 -6.02 -22.15 0.58
CA LEU A 332 -6.69 -21.58 -0.59
C LEU A 332 -5.70 -21.42 -1.75
N PRO A 333 -5.86 -22.15 -2.87
CA PRO A 333 -5.07 -21.91 -4.07
C PRO A 333 -5.22 -20.48 -4.54
N VAL A 334 -4.11 -19.78 -4.75
CA VAL A 334 -4.10 -18.39 -5.28
C VAL A 334 -4.26 -18.44 -6.80
N VAL A 335 -5.23 -17.70 -7.30
CA VAL A 335 -5.48 -17.57 -8.75
C VAL A 335 -4.72 -16.36 -9.32
N SER A 336 -4.83 -15.21 -8.65
CA SER A 336 -4.16 -13.96 -9.02
C SER A 336 -4.34 -12.92 -7.90
N VAL A 337 -3.83 -11.72 -8.11
CA VAL A 337 -4.24 -10.52 -7.35
C VAL A 337 -5.21 -9.68 -8.18
N LEU A 338 -5.92 -8.72 -7.55
CA LEU A 338 -6.67 -7.71 -8.30
C LEU A 338 -5.70 -6.80 -9.07
N GLY A 339 -6.22 -6.18 -10.14
CA GLY A 339 -5.45 -5.22 -10.94
C GLY A 339 -5.20 -3.89 -10.24
N PHE A 340 -4.51 -2.99 -10.91
CA PHE A 340 -4.12 -1.67 -10.41
C PHE A 340 -5.30 -0.82 -9.92
N ASP A 341 -6.49 -0.98 -10.48
CA ASP A 341 -7.68 -0.24 -10.03
C ASP A 341 -8.08 -0.55 -8.59
N GLY A 342 -7.84 -1.79 -8.14
CA GLY A 342 -8.07 -2.23 -6.77
C GLY A 342 -6.88 -2.08 -5.84
N ALA A 343 -5.70 -1.77 -6.37
CA ALA A 343 -4.46 -1.65 -5.62
C ALA A 343 -4.33 -0.28 -4.95
N GLN A 344 -3.69 -0.25 -3.78
CA GLN A 344 -3.34 1.00 -3.11
C GLN A 344 -1.99 1.54 -3.58
N VAL A 345 -1.06 0.66 -3.96
CA VAL A 345 0.33 0.97 -4.31
C VAL A 345 0.75 0.20 -5.56
N THR A 346 1.67 0.78 -6.30
CA THR A 346 2.38 0.16 -7.41
C THR A 346 3.75 -0.30 -6.94
N ALA A 347 4.02 -1.59 -6.98
CA ALA A 347 5.37 -2.14 -6.84
C ALA A 347 6.10 -2.07 -8.18
N GLY A 348 7.36 -1.65 -8.16
CA GLY A 348 8.10 -1.27 -9.34
C GLY A 348 7.95 0.22 -9.68
N GLY A 349 8.74 0.71 -10.60
CA GLY A 349 8.78 2.13 -10.99
C GLY A 349 9.97 2.46 -11.88
N ILE A 350 10.31 3.73 -11.96
CA ILE A 350 11.56 4.17 -12.61
C ILE A 350 12.75 3.68 -11.78
N ARG A 351 13.75 3.14 -12.45
CA ARG A 351 14.95 2.58 -11.80
C ARG A 351 15.65 3.62 -10.95
N THR A 352 15.78 3.34 -9.66
CA THR A 352 16.44 4.22 -8.70
C THR A 352 17.91 4.44 -9.00
N ALA A 353 18.60 3.46 -9.61
CA ALA A 353 20.00 3.57 -10.05
C ALA A 353 20.26 4.74 -11.03
N GLU A 354 19.22 5.21 -11.74
CA GLU A 354 19.29 6.32 -12.69
C GLU A 354 19.14 7.69 -12.00
N PHE A 355 18.99 7.71 -10.69
CA PHE A 355 18.87 8.91 -9.85
C PHE A 355 19.96 8.94 -8.76
N ASP A 356 20.38 10.13 -8.39
CA ASP A 356 21.29 10.31 -7.25
C ASP A 356 20.47 10.20 -5.94
N PRO A 357 20.74 9.25 -5.03
CA PRO A 357 19.97 9.08 -3.82
C PRO A 357 20.07 10.27 -2.84
N LYS A 358 21.11 11.10 -2.94
CA LYS A 358 21.31 12.25 -2.05
C LYS A 358 20.55 13.51 -2.50
N THR A 359 20.10 13.55 -3.75
CA THR A 359 19.45 14.73 -4.33
C THR A 359 18.16 14.41 -5.05
N LEU A 360 17.94 13.15 -5.41
CA LEU A 360 16.87 12.68 -6.32
C LEU A 360 16.92 13.32 -7.71
N GLN A 361 18.06 13.90 -8.09
CA GLN A 361 18.30 14.38 -9.44
C GLN A 361 18.61 13.21 -10.38
N SER A 362 18.07 13.26 -11.58
CA SER A 362 18.42 12.32 -12.66
C SER A 362 19.92 12.38 -12.96
N ARG A 363 20.54 11.20 -13.06
CA ARG A 363 21.91 11.03 -13.57
C ARG A 363 21.99 11.16 -15.09
N LEU A 364 20.86 11.00 -15.80
CA LEU A 364 20.77 11.06 -17.26
C LEU A 364 20.45 12.48 -17.75
N VAL A 365 19.65 13.23 -17.00
CA VAL A 365 19.12 14.53 -17.43
C VAL A 365 19.30 15.56 -16.30
N PRO A 366 20.36 16.37 -16.33
CA PRO A 366 20.61 17.37 -15.31
C PRO A 366 19.45 18.36 -15.17
N GLY A 367 19.04 18.61 -13.90
CA GLY A 367 17.93 19.50 -13.56
C GLY A 367 16.56 18.83 -13.56
N LEU A 368 16.47 17.53 -13.88
CA LEU A 368 15.29 16.69 -13.71
C LEU A 368 15.38 15.95 -12.37
N TYR A 369 14.28 15.94 -11.62
CA TYR A 369 14.15 15.22 -10.36
C TYR A 369 12.90 14.34 -10.39
N ALA A 370 12.86 13.30 -9.56
CA ALA A 370 11.68 12.48 -9.37
C ALA A 370 11.51 12.10 -7.90
N ALA A 371 10.26 12.03 -7.41
CA ALA A 371 9.97 11.71 -6.02
C ALA A 371 8.66 10.91 -5.86
N GLY A 372 8.60 10.13 -4.79
CA GLY A 372 7.43 9.31 -4.45
C GLY A 372 7.34 8.02 -5.26
N GLU A 373 6.13 7.51 -5.39
CA GLU A 373 5.79 6.18 -5.97
C GLU A 373 6.16 6.03 -7.45
N VAL A 374 6.53 7.09 -8.17
CA VAL A 374 7.02 7.00 -9.55
C VAL A 374 8.39 6.31 -9.64
N LEU A 375 9.19 6.38 -8.57
CA LEU A 375 10.45 5.64 -8.43
C LEU A 375 10.18 4.21 -7.96
N ASP A 376 11.09 3.27 -8.29
CA ASP A 376 11.01 1.86 -7.90
C ASP A 376 11.27 1.68 -6.39
N ILE A 377 10.37 2.25 -5.59
CA ILE A 377 10.29 2.10 -4.13
C ILE A 377 8.82 1.99 -3.75
N ASP A 378 8.47 0.90 -3.10
CA ASP A 378 7.17 0.68 -2.47
C ASP A 378 7.36 0.22 -1.02
N GLY A 379 6.40 0.52 -0.16
CA GLY A 379 6.42 0.16 1.26
C GLY A 379 5.25 -0.73 1.65
N ASP A 380 5.39 -1.40 2.79
CA ASP A 380 4.36 -2.22 3.42
C ASP A 380 3.08 -1.41 3.74
N CYS A 381 2.04 -2.12 4.17
CA CYS A 381 0.79 -1.51 4.61
C CYS A 381 1.00 -0.84 5.97
N GLY A 382 0.69 0.46 6.09
CA GLY A 382 0.76 1.08 7.41
C GLY A 382 1.48 2.43 7.51
N GLY A 383 1.45 3.27 6.49
CA GLY A 383 2.01 4.63 6.51
C GLY A 383 3.38 4.76 5.83
N TYR A 384 4.02 3.65 5.51
CA TYR A 384 5.37 3.62 4.92
C TYR A 384 5.43 4.32 3.55
N ASN A 385 4.46 4.09 2.67
CA ASN A 385 4.39 4.71 1.35
C ASN A 385 4.22 6.24 1.43
N LEU A 386 3.47 6.73 2.42
CA LEU A 386 3.32 8.17 2.64
C LEU A 386 4.60 8.76 3.22
N GLN A 387 5.27 8.08 4.15
CA GLN A 387 6.58 8.55 4.63
C GLN A 387 7.60 8.67 3.49
N TRP A 388 7.67 7.67 2.60
CA TRP A 388 8.51 7.78 1.40
C TRP A 388 8.11 8.98 0.54
N ALA A 389 6.82 9.21 0.34
CA ALA A 389 6.35 10.36 -0.43
C ALA A 389 6.76 11.70 0.22
N TRP A 390 6.67 11.82 1.55
CA TRP A 390 7.08 13.02 2.28
C TRP A 390 8.59 13.24 2.18
N SER A 391 9.38 12.23 2.55
CA SER A 391 10.85 12.35 2.62
C SER A 391 11.46 12.57 1.24
N SER A 392 11.01 11.83 0.22
CA SER A 392 11.51 12.00 -1.15
C SER A 392 11.05 13.33 -1.77
N GLY A 393 9.79 13.74 -1.52
CA GLY A 393 9.29 15.03 -1.97
C GLY A 393 10.09 16.19 -1.37
N TYR A 394 10.37 16.13 -0.06
CA TYR A 394 11.21 17.11 0.62
C TYR A 394 12.61 17.17 0.01
N LEU A 395 13.28 16.01 -0.13
CA LEU A 395 14.64 15.96 -0.66
C LEU A 395 14.74 16.48 -2.10
N ALA A 396 13.80 16.09 -2.97
CA ALA A 396 13.74 16.61 -4.34
C ALA A 396 13.48 18.12 -4.37
N GLY A 397 12.62 18.62 -3.46
CA GLY A 397 12.30 20.03 -3.32
C GLY A 397 13.46 20.91 -2.88
N LEU A 398 14.51 20.35 -2.25
CA LEU A 398 15.74 21.09 -1.92
C LEU A 398 16.55 21.46 -3.17
N LEU A 399 16.29 20.85 -4.32
CA LEU A 399 16.90 21.13 -5.63
C LEU A 399 18.43 21.12 -5.61
N LYS A 400 19.04 20.30 -4.74
CA LYS A 400 20.49 20.14 -4.68
C LYS A 400 21.00 19.56 -6.00
N SER A 401 22.12 20.08 -6.49
CA SER A 401 22.81 19.49 -7.65
C SER A 401 23.51 18.21 -7.22
N GLY A 402 23.41 17.14 -8.03
CA GLY A 402 24.21 15.94 -7.86
C GLY A 402 25.70 16.27 -8.02
N THR A 403 26.54 15.57 -7.30
CA THR A 403 28.01 15.63 -7.44
C THR A 403 28.47 14.78 -8.60
#